data_f399e172a1b8a5cf9a6641d265c063ce
#
_entry.id   f399e172a1b8a5cf9a6641d265c063ce
#
_cell.length_a   1.000
_cell.length_b   1.000
_cell.length_c   1.000
_cell.angle_alpha   90.00
_cell.angle_beta   90.00
_cell.angle_gamma   90.00
#
_symmetry.space_group_name_H-M   'P 1'
#
loop_
_entity.id
_entity.type
_entity.pdbx_description
1 polymer ?
#
loop_
_entity_poly.entity_id
_entity_poly.type
_entity_poly.pdbx_seq_one_letter_code
_entity_poly.pdbx_strand_id
1 'polypeptide(L)'
;MSIKHVLFDNDGTIVDSEIVGARIMLRLLAEHGLHIEERAYTMRFPGLLTRDILTALQQEEGFSVPADFIQQIHDEHNKGFHQSLRAVRGMPQLFRSLKVPKSMVSNAGVLGVEKCLRKVRLLNALDGYIFSAEQVGKPKPSPDVYLFALEKLGLLPHETLAIEDSITGVLAAKSAGIQTIGFLGASHIQDGHGQKLWEAGADFVAADAKALTQLLRGHGAV
;
A
#
# COMPACT_ATOMS: atom_id res chain seq x y z
N MET A 1 9.02 -24.75 8.49
CA MET A 1 7.86 -24.97 7.59
C MET A 1 8.11 -24.16 6.33
N SER A 2 7.71 -24.64 5.16
CA SER A 2 7.96 -23.97 3.88
C SER A 2 6.83 -23.02 3.58
N ILE A 3 7.12 -21.77 3.19
CA ILE A 3 6.14 -20.81 2.68
C ILE A 3 5.65 -21.30 1.32
N LYS A 4 4.34 -21.33 1.14
CA LYS A 4 3.69 -21.77 -0.08
C LYS A 4 3.09 -20.64 -0.92
N HIS A 5 2.89 -19.45 -0.30
CA HIS A 5 2.27 -18.32 -0.96
C HIS A 5 2.72 -16.98 -0.32
N VAL A 6 2.82 -15.94 -1.14
CA VAL A 6 3.08 -14.57 -0.65
C VAL A 6 1.89 -13.68 -0.99
N LEU A 7 1.39 -12.98 0.02
CA LEU A 7 0.31 -12.01 -0.09
C LEU A 7 0.91 -10.60 -0.05
N PHE A 8 0.76 -9.85 -1.12
CA PHE A 8 1.27 -8.48 -1.23
C PHE A 8 0.15 -7.46 -1.05
N ASP A 9 0.39 -6.45 -0.24
CA ASP A 9 -0.36 -5.22 -0.38
C ASP A 9 -0.01 -4.53 -1.71
N ASN A 10 -0.86 -3.60 -2.16
CA ASN A 10 -0.70 -2.89 -3.43
C ASN A 10 -0.03 -1.53 -3.24
N ASP A 11 -0.69 -0.64 -2.47
CA ASP A 11 -0.38 0.78 -2.37
C ASP A 11 0.77 1.01 -1.38
N GLY A 12 1.88 1.61 -1.82
CA GLY A 12 3.10 1.71 -1.02
C GLY A 12 3.96 0.44 -0.97
N THR A 13 3.44 -0.70 -1.46
CA THR A 13 4.18 -1.96 -1.52
C THR A 13 4.59 -2.31 -2.95
N ILE A 14 3.65 -2.53 -3.85
CA ILE A 14 3.94 -2.78 -5.28
C ILE A 14 4.04 -1.49 -6.07
N VAL A 15 3.13 -0.56 -5.83
CA VAL A 15 3.06 0.72 -6.52
C VAL A 15 3.29 1.88 -5.55
N ASP A 16 4.00 2.89 -6.02
CA ASP A 16 4.33 4.10 -5.28
C ASP A 16 3.18 5.12 -5.45
N SER A 17 2.01 4.76 -4.93
CA SER A 17 0.75 5.47 -5.14
C SER A 17 0.57 6.66 -4.22
N GLU A 18 1.03 6.56 -2.97
CA GLU A 18 0.86 7.60 -1.95
C GLU A 18 1.50 8.93 -2.36
N ILE A 19 2.72 8.89 -2.91
CA ILE A 19 3.40 10.10 -3.39
C ILE A 19 2.68 10.73 -4.60
N VAL A 20 2.04 9.93 -5.44
CA VAL A 20 1.24 10.45 -6.56
C VAL A 20 0.00 11.16 -6.05
N GLY A 21 -0.69 10.59 -5.07
CA GLY A 21 -1.84 11.21 -4.39
C GLY A 21 -1.44 12.53 -3.71
N ALA A 22 -0.31 12.52 -2.98
CA ALA A 22 0.23 13.71 -2.35
C ALA A 22 0.51 14.84 -3.37
N ARG A 23 1.12 14.52 -4.51
CA ARG A 23 1.42 15.51 -5.56
C ARG A 23 0.17 16.07 -6.22
N ILE A 24 -0.88 15.26 -6.42
CA ILE A 24 -2.18 15.75 -6.91
C ILE A 24 -2.77 16.73 -5.90
N MET A 25 -2.79 16.38 -4.61
CA MET A 25 -3.28 17.24 -3.54
C MET A 25 -2.50 18.56 -3.49
N LEU A 26 -1.17 18.50 -3.45
CA LEU A 26 -0.31 19.69 -3.38
C LEU A 26 -0.51 20.63 -4.57
N ARG A 27 -0.67 20.09 -5.77
CA ARG A 27 -0.95 20.89 -6.95
C ARG A 27 -2.30 21.61 -6.84
N LEU A 28 -3.35 20.89 -6.45
CA LEU A 28 -4.67 21.49 -6.27
C LEU A 28 -4.69 22.54 -5.15
N LEU A 29 -4.01 22.28 -4.03
CA LEU A 29 -3.85 23.27 -2.96
C LEU A 29 -3.16 24.54 -3.46
N ALA A 30 -2.09 24.40 -4.26
CA ALA A 30 -1.36 25.52 -4.84
C ALA A 30 -2.22 26.33 -5.84
N GLU A 31 -3.05 25.69 -6.65
CA GLU A 31 -4.03 26.33 -7.56
C GLU A 31 -5.05 27.19 -6.79
N HIS A 32 -5.31 26.84 -5.52
CA HIS A 32 -6.17 27.59 -4.60
C HIS A 32 -5.40 28.48 -3.60
N GLY A 33 -4.10 28.73 -3.86
CA GLY A 33 -3.29 29.70 -3.11
C GLY A 33 -2.58 29.15 -1.87
N LEU A 34 -2.69 27.83 -1.57
CA LEU A 34 -1.98 27.20 -0.45
C LEU A 34 -0.79 26.39 -0.95
N HIS A 35 0.42 26.89 -0.68
CA HIS A 35 1.67 26.24 -1.07
C HIS A 35 2.29 25.50 0.11
N ILE A 36 2.44 24.19 0.00
CA ILE A 36 3.07 23.33 1.01
C ILE A 36 4.18 22.52 0.32
N GLU A 37 5.35 22.44 0.93
CA GLU A 37 6.45 21.59 0.45
C GLU A 37 6.08 20.10 0.54
N GLU A 38 6.43 19.29 -0.49
CA GLU A 38 6.11 17.86 -0.58
C GLU A 38 6.56 17.11 0.68
N ARG A 39 7.79 17.37 1.16
CA ARG A 39 8.31 16.74 2.38
C ARG A 39 7.51 17.14 3.62
N ALA A 40 7.17 18.40 3.76
CA ALA A 40 6.36 18.88 4.89
C ALA A 40 4.96 18.24 4.89
N TYR A 41 4.34 18.13 3.71
CA TYR A 41 3.04 17.48 3.54
C TYR A 41 3.09 15.98 3.92
N THR A 42 4.05 15.23 3.38
CA THR A 42 4.18 13.79 3.65
C THR A 42 4.57 13.47 5.10
N MET A 43 5.28 14.37 5.77
CA MET A 43 5.58 14.26 7.22
C MET A 43 4.36 14.57 8.11
N ARG A 44 3.51 15.50 7.68
CA ARG A 44 2.39 16.01 8.47
C ARG A 44 1.14 15.12 8.39
N PHE A 45 0.90 14.50 7.22
CA PHE A 45 -0.35 13.82 6.91
C PHE A 45 -0.22 12.33 6.52
N PRO A 46 0.71 11.55 7.09
CA PRO A 46 0.92 10.17 6.65
C PRO A 46 -0.32 9.31 6.97
N GLY A 47 -0.89 8.67 5.94
CA GLY A 47 -2.01 7.74 6.09
C GLY A 47 -3.34 8.36 6.51
N LEU A 48 -3.46 9.70 6.52
CA LEU A 48 -4.72 10.37 6.84
C LEU A 48 -5.67 10.36 5.63
N LEU A 49 -6.95 10.30 5.93
CA LEU A 49 -7.98 10.45 4.90
C LEU A 49 -7.99 11.89 4.37
N THR A 50 -8.29 12.06 3.09
CA THR A 50 -8.42 13.37 2.43
C THR A 50 -9.26 14.36 3.25
N ARG A 51 -10.39 13.91 3.80
CA ARG A 51 -11.28 14.74 4.62
C ARG A 51 -10.56 15.28 5.87
N ASP A 52 -9.79 14.44 6.53
CA ASP A 52 -9.12 14.81 7.78
C ASP A 52 -7.95 15.77 7.50
N ILE A 53 -7.24 15.58 6.37
CA ILE A 53 -6.24 16.51 5.87
C ILE A 53 -6.85 17.89 5.61
N LEU A 54 -7.95 17.94 4.86
CA LEU A 54 -8.62 19.20 4.56
C LEU A 54 -9.12 19.90 5.83
N THR A 55 -9.63 19.15 6.80
CA THR A 55 -10.04 19.69 8.10
C THR A 55 -8.86 20.32 8.84
N ALA A 56 -7.72 19.65 8.88
CA ALA A 56 -6.50 20.19 9.50
C ALA A 56 -6.02 21.47 8.81
N LEU A 57 -6.01 21.49 7.47
CA LEU A 57 -5.61 22.67 6.69
C LEU A 57 -6.56 23.86 6.89
N GLN A 58 -7.86 23.61 7.06
CA GLN A 58 -8.81 24.67 7.41
C GLN A 58 -8.51 25.27 8.80
N GLN A 59 -8.22 24.41 9.78
CA GLN A 59 -8.02 24.84 11.18
C GLN A 59 -6.67 25.51 11.39
N GLU A 60 -5.62 25.01 10.77
CA GLU A 60 -4.24 25.42 11.06
C GLU A 60 -3.71 26.47 10.08
N GLU A 61 -4.12 26.42 8.81
CA GLU A 61 -3.65 27.34 7.75
C GLU A 61 -4.72 28.37 7.35
N GLY A 62 -5.94 28.26 7.87
CA GLY A 62 -7.06 29.09 7.44
C GLY A 62 -7.50 28.83 5.99
N PHE A 63 -7.14 27.67 5.43
CA PHE A 63 -7.45 27.34 4.05
C PHE A 63 -8.98 27.21 3.85
N SER A 64 -9.54 28.00 2.95
CA SER A 64 -10.94 27.87 2.59
C SER A 64 -11.11 26.77 1.54
N VAL A 65 -11.56 25.57 1.97
CA VAL A 65 -11.77 24.44 1.07
C VAL A 65 -12.90 24.74 0.11
N PRO A 66 -12.67 24.77 -1.22
CA PRO A 66 -13.74 24.96 -2.21
C PRO A 66 -14.77 23.84 -2.14
N ALA A 67 -16.03 24.15 -2.43
CA ALA A 67 -17.12 23.18 -2.33
C ALA A 67 -16.94 21.95 -3.25
N ASP A 68 -16.26 22.12 -4.36
CA ASP A 68 -15.97 21.07 -5.35
C ASP A 68 -14.56 20.48 -5.23
N PHE A 69 -13.78 20.84 -4.22
CA PHE A 69 -12.38 20.46 -4.09
C PHE A 69 -12.18 18.92 -4.04
N ILE A 70 -13.04 18.22 -3.32
CA ILE A 70 -13.02 16.75 -3.28
C ILE A 70 -13.32 16.18 -4.67
N GLN A 71 -14.26 16.77 -5.41
CA GLN A 71 -14.54 16.33 -6.77
C GLN A 71 -13.34 16.58 -7.70
N GLN A 72 -12.65 17.72 -7.56
CA GLN A 72 -11.41 17.99 -8.30
C GLN A 72 -10.35 16.94 -8.04
N ILE A 73 -10.15 16.53 -6.77
CA ILE A 73 -9.23 15.44 -6.41
C ILE A 73 -9.62 14.14 -7.13
N HIS A 74 -10.89 13.76 -7.09
CA HIS A 74 -11.38 12.55 -7.77
C HIS A 74 -11.15 12.62 -9.29
N ASP A 75 -11.43 13.76 -9.91
CA ASP A 75 -11.24 13.94 -11.35
C ASP A 75 -9.77 13.86 -11.76
N GLU A 76 -8.88 14.45 -10.98
CA GLU A 76 -7.45 14.39 -11.22
C GLU A 76 -6.88 12.97 -11.00
N HIS A 77 -7.35 12.25 -9.98
CA HIS A 77 -7.05 10.84 -9.81
C HIS A 77 -7.50 10.02 -11.04
N ASN A 78 -8.70 10.26 -11.53
CA ASN A 78 -9.23 9.54 -12.70
C ASN A 78 -8.45 9.86 -13.99
N LYS A 79 -7.99 11.11 -14.17
CA LYS A 79 -7.28 11.57 -15.36
C LYS A 79 -5.79 11.19 -15.36
N GLY A 80 -5.11 11.43 -14.25
CA GLY A 80 -3.65 11.48 -14.20
C GLY A 80 -2.97 10.48 -13.27
N PHE A 81 -3.66 9.96 -12.26
CA PHE A 81 -3.07 9.08 -11.25
C PHE A 81 -2.34 7.90 -11.90
N HIS A 82 -3.05 7.14 -12.74
CA HIS A 82 -2.46 5.99 -13.41
C HIS A 82 -1.34 6.37 -14.41
N GLN A 83 -1.35 7.58 -14.97
CA GLN A 83 -0.29 8.01 -15.90
C GLN A 83 1.03 8.22 -15.16
N SER A 84 0.98 8.82 -13.97
CA SER A 84 2.14 9.14 -13.13
C SER A 84 2.61 7.98 -12.26
N LEU A 85 1.75 6.97 -12.06
CA LEU A 85 2.03 5.82 -11.21
C LEU A 85 3.27 5.05 -11.66
N ARG A 86 4.13 4.70 -10.70
CA ARG A 86 5.33 3.87 -10.90
C ARG A 86 5.31 2.70 -9.91
N ALA A 87 6.00 1.63 -10.26
CA ALA A 87 6.28 0.58 -9.29
C ALA A 87 7.29 1.09 -8.26
N VAL A 88 7.19 0.61 -7.03
CA VAL A 88 8.23 0.79 -6.02
C VAL A 88 9.54 0.21 -6.54
N ARG A 89 10.64 0.93 -6.30
CA ARG A 89 11.96 0.59 -6.86
C ARG A 89 12.40 -0.82 -6.49
N GLY A 90 12.75 -1.62 -7.49
CA GLY A 90 13.19 -3.01 -7.34
C GLY A 90 12.05 -4.02 -7.20
N MET A 91 10.82 -3.59 -6.91
CA MET A 91 9.69 -4.48 -6.73
C MET A 91 9.33 -5.29 -8.00
N PRO A 92 9.38 -4.73 -9.23
CA PRO A 92 9.08 -5.52 -10.43
C PRO A 92 10.00 -6.72 -10.64
N GLN A 93 11.29 -6.58 -10.33
CA GLN A 93 12.27 -7.67 -10.42
C GLN A 93 11.97 -8.73 -9.35
N LEU A 94 11.79 -8.29 -8.10
CA LEU A 94 11.45 -9.18 -7.00
C LEU A 94 10.16 -9.97 -7.28
N PHE A 95 9.08 -9.28 -7.65
CA PHE A 95 7.77 -9.89 -7.89
C PHE A 95 7.83 -10.98 -8.96
N ARG A 96 8.62 -10.79 -10.02
CA ARG A 96 8.84 -11.80 -11.07
C ARG A 96 9.77 -12.94 -10.67
N SER A 97 10.65 -12.73 -9.69
CA SER A 97 11.62 -13.74 -9.24
C SER A 97 11.08 -14.72 -8.21
N LEU A 98 9.88 -14.48 -7.71
CA LEU A 98 9.24 -15.39 -6.75
C LEU A 98 8.97 -16.76 -7.39
N LYS A 99 9.34 -17.80 -6.65
CA LYS A 99 9.14 -19.21 -7.02
C LYS A 99 7.83 -19.77 -6.48
N VAL A 100 7.27 -19.12 -5.46
CA VAL A 100 5.96 -19.48 -4.92
C VAL A 100 4.89 -18.57 -5.52
N PRO A 101 3.64 -19.04 -5.63
CA PRO A 101 2.52 -18.21 -6.07
C PRO A 101 2.34 -16.98 -5.19
N LYS A 102 1.79 -15.92 -5.78
CA LYS A 102 1.55 -14.64 -5.13
C LYS A 102 0.20 -14.06 -5.50
N SER A 103 -0.45 -13.42 -4.53
CA SER A 103 -1.73 -12.73 -4.66
C SER A 103 -1.63 -11.32 -4.09
N MET A 104 -2.59 -10.48 -4.48
CA MET A 104 -2.73 -9.13 -3.93
C MET A 104 -3.78 -9.12 -2.83
N VAL A 105 -3.56 -8.30 -1.79
CA VAL A 105 -4.52 -8.05 -0.69
C VAL A 105 -4.57 -6.55 -0.42
N SER A 106 -5.65 -5.86 -0.78
CA SER A 106 -5.70 -4.40 -0.75
C SER A 106 -7.03 -3.86 -0.20
N ASN A 107 -6.97 -2.65 0.36
CA ASN A 107 -8.18 -1.87 0.66
C ASN A 107 -8.81 -1.26 -0.59
N ALA A 108 -8.03 -1.09 -1.67
CA ALA A 108 -8.53 -0.63 -2.96
C ALA A 108 -9.35 -1.72 -3.67
N GLY A 109 -10.30 -1.31 -4.51
CA GLY A 109 -11.12 -2.22 -5.28
C GLY A 109 -10.33 -3.06 -6.30
N VAL A 110 -10.84 -4.25 -6.62
CA VAL A 110 -10.19 -5.21 -7.53
C VAL A 110 -9.78 -4.55 -8.85
N LEU A 111 -10.68 -3.79 -9.49
CA LEU A 111 -10.38 -3.10 -10.74
C LEU A 111 -9.30 -2.04 -10.61
N GLY A 112 -9.21 -1.38 -9.46
CA GLY A 112 -8.16 -0.40 -9.13
C GLY A 112 -6.79 -1.05 -9.08
N VAL A 113 -6.67 -2.14 -8.31
CA VAL A 113 -5.44 -2.92 -8.19
C VAL A 113 -5.02 -3.50 -9.56
N GLU A 114 -5.96 -4.06 -10.32
CA GLU A 114 -5.68 -4.57 -11.65
C GLU A 114 -5.11 -3.50 -12.59
N LYS A 115 -5.69 -2.28 -12.59
CA LYS A 115 -5.18 -1.13 -13.36
C LYS A 115 -3.76 -0.75 -12.92
N CYS A 116 -3.48 -0.74 -11.61
CA CYS A 116 -2.15 -0.49 -11.07
C CYS A 116 -1.14 -1.53 -11.58
N LEU A 117 -1.43 -2.82 -11.42
CA LEU A 117 -0.57 -3.92 -11.89
C LEU A 117 -0.34 -3.87 -13.40
N ARG A 118 -1.38 -3.58 -14.19
CA ARG A 118 -1.29 -3.40 -15.64
C ARG A 118 -0.36 -2.23 -16.00
N LYS A 119 -0.49 -1.10 -15.30
CA LYS A 119 0.35 0.09 -15.51
C LYS A 119 1.83 -0.20 -15.27
N VAL A 120 2.15 -0.91 -14.20
CA VAL A 120 3.53 -1.27 -13.86
C VAL A 120 4.00 -2.58 -14.51
N ARG A 121 3.19 -3.16 -15.41
CA ARG A 121 3.48 -4.38 -16.18
C ARG A 121 3.74 -5.62 -15.31
N LEU A 122 2.99 -5.74 -14.21
CA LEU A 122 3.07 -6.88 -13.29
C LEU A 122 1.83 -7.78 -13.31
N LEU A 123 0.75 -7.38 -13.98
CA LEU A 123 -0.48 -8.18 -14.01
C LEU A 123 -0.24 -9.61 -14.52
N ASN A 124 0.55 -9.77 -15.60
CA ASN A 124 0.86 -11.09 -16.17
C ASN A 124 1.87 -11.91 -15.32
N ALA A 125 2.44 -11.32 -14.28
CA ALA A 125 3.31 -12.00 -13.32
C ALA A 125 2.57 -12.37 -12.02
N LEU A 126 1.28 -12.02 -11.93
CA LEU A 126 0.41 -12.43 -10.84
C LEU A 126 -0.10 -13.85 -11.13
N ASP A 127 0.24 -14.80 -10.27
CA ASP A 127 -0.16 -16.21 -10.42
C ASP A 127 -1.47 -16.52 -9.68
N GLY A 128 -1.85 -15.65 -8.74
CA GLY A 128 -3.01 -15.85 -7.87
C GLY A 128 -4.11 -14.81 -8.14
N TYR A 129 -4.74 -14.37 -7.07
CA TYR A 129 -5.93 -13.53 -7.10
C TYR A 129 -5.63 -12.11 -6.61
N ILE A 130 -6.58 -11.22 -6.85
CA ILE A 130 -6.67 -9.91 -6.20
C ILE A 130 -7.80 -10.00 -5.18
N PHE A 131 -7.42 -9.91 -3.90
CA PHE A 131 -8.35 -9.83 -2.77
C PHE A 131 -8.51 -8.39 -2.36
N SER A 132 -9.74 -7.92 -2.28
CA SER A 132 -10.10 -6.54 -1.98
C SER A 132 -11.02 -6.46 -0.77
N ALA A 133 -10.87 -5.40 0.02
CA ALA A 133 -11.78 -5.10 1.11
C ALA A 133 -13.24 -4.92 0.65
N GLU A 134 -13.49 -4.58 -0.62
CA GLU A 134 -14.84 -4.52 -1.21
C GLU A 134 -15.56 -5.87 -1.15
N GLN A 135 -14.82 -6.99 -1.26
CA GLN A 135 -15.38 -8.34 -1.30
C GLN A 135 -15.87 -8.80 0.09
N VAL A 136 -15.34 -8.18 1.16
CA VAL A 136 -15.64 -8.56 2.55
C VAL A 136 -16.36 -7.45 3.33
N GLY A 137 -16.44 -6.23 2.75
CA GLY A 137 -17.12 -5.08 3.37
C GLY A 137 -16.39 -4.46 4.57
N LYS A 138 -15.16 -4.92 4.87
CA LYS A 138 -14.35 -4.44 5.99
C LYS A 138 -12.90 -4.22 5.56
N PRO A 139 -12.43 -2.94 5.55
CA PRO A 139 -11.05 -2.64 5.21
C PRO A 139 -10.08 -3.01 6.34
N LYS A 140 -8.78 -3.14 6.01
CA LYS A 140 -7.70 -3.15 6.98
C LYS A 140 -7.83 -1.90 7.89
N PRO A 141 -7.68 -2.02 9.21
CA PRO A 141 -6.99 -3.06 9.97
C PRO A 141 -7.83 -4.31 10.30
N SER A 142 -9.08 -4.46 9.78
CA SER A 142 -9.81 -5.71 9.96
C SER A 142 -9.08 -6.87 9.26
N PRO A 143 -8.98 -8.08 9.88
CA PRO A 143 -8.33 -9.22 9.26
C PRO A 143 -9.13 -9.85 8.12
N ASP A 144 -10.37 -9.43 7.90
CA ASP A 144 -11.35 -10.11 7.05
C ASP A 144 -10.84 -10.36 5.63
N VAL A 145 -10.14 -9.40 5.00
CA VAL A 145 -9.59 -9.58 3.66
C VAL A 145 -8.47 -10.63 3.61
N TYR A 146 -7.64 -10.72 4.67
CA TYR A 146 -6.61 -11.74 4.77
C TYR A 146 -7.20 -13.13 5.07
N LEU A 147 -8.17 -13.21 5.96
CA LEU A 147 -8.89 -14.45 6.26
C LEU A 147 -9.62 -14.97 5.01
N PHE A 148 -10.25 -14.08 4.25
CA PHE A 148 -10.87 -14.41 2.97
C PHE A 148 -9.85 -14.93 1.95
N ALA A 149 -8.66 -14.32 1.88
CA ALA A 149 -7.58 -14.79 1.01
C ALA A 149 -7.13 -16.20 1.40
N LEU A 150 -6.89 -16.47 2.68
CA LEU A 150 -6.51 -17.79 3.18
C LEU A 150 -7.57 -18.84 2.86
N GLU A 151 -8.84 -18.55 3.09
CA GLU A 151 -9.97 -19.44 2.77
C GLU A 151 -10.00 -19.77 1.28
N LYS A 152 -9.94 -18.76 0.41
CA LYS A 152 -10.01 -18.94 -1.05
C LYS A 152 -8.80 -19.70 -1.62
N LEU A 153 -7.64 -19.54 -1.00
CA LEU A 153 -6.41 -20.24 -1.39
C LEU A 153 -6.31 -21.66 -0.77
N GLY A 154 -7.16 -21.97 0.23
CA GLY A 154 -7.07 -23.22 0.97
C GLY A 154 -5.78 -23.35 1.77
N LEU A 155 -5.23 -22.24 2.28
CA LEU A 155 -3.94 -22.18 2.97
C LEU A 155 -4.12 -21.86 4.46
N LEU A 156 -3.17 -22.34 5.25
CA LEU A 156 -3.07 -21.99 6.66
C LEU A 156 -2.19 -20.74 6.83
N PRO A 157 -2.40 -19.94 7.90
CA PRO A 157 -1.62 -18.72 8.13
C PRO A 157 -0.11 -18.93 8.09
N HIS A 158 0.39 -20.02 8.67
CA HIS A 158 1.83 -20.33 8.74
C HIS A 158 2.44 -20.80 7.40
N GLU A 159 1.63 -21.00 6.36
CA GLU A 159 2.05 -21.34 4.99
C GLU A 159 2.19 -20.10 4.11
N THR A 160 1.82 -18.92 4.65
CA THR A 160 1.79 -17.64 3.91
C THR A 160 2.68 -16.60 4.55
N LEU A 161 3.20 -15.67 3.73
CA LEU A 161 3.83 -14.43 4.16
C LEU A 161 3.01 -13.26 3.64
N ALA A 162 2.81 -12.25 4.47
CA ALA A 162 2.26 -10.96 4.06
C ALA A 162 3.38 -9.92 3.93
N ILE A 163 3.31 -9.08 2.91
CA ILE A 163 4.20 -7.93 2.69
C ILE A 163 3.35 -6.67 2.74
N GLU A 164 3.67 -5.79 3.69
CA GLU A 164 2.86 -4.62 4.04
C GLU A 164 3.72 -3.41 4.35
N ASP A 165 3.32 -2.22 3.91
CA ASP A 165 4.00 -0.97 4.23
C ASP A 165 3.28 -0.13 5.28
N SER A 166 2.03 -0.46 5.61
CA SER A 166 1.17 0.31 6.51
C SER A 166 0.94 -0.37 7.87
N ILE A 167 0.74 0.45 8.91
CA ILE A 167 0.37 -0.02 10.25
C ILE A 167 -0.94 -0.82 10.19
N THR A 168 -1.94 -0.31 9.47
CA THR A 168 -3.26 -0.95 9.33
C THR A 168 -3.17 -2.29 8.63
N GLY A 169 -2.30 -2.40 7.62
CA GLY A 169 -2.06 -3.64 6.91
C GLY A 169 -1.34 -4.69 7.75
N VAL A 170 -0.30 -4.28 8.48
CA VAL A 170 0.41 -5.17 9.42
C VAL A 170 -0.56 -5.69 10.48
N LEU A 171 -1.35 -4.82 11.11
CA LEU A 171 -2.36 -5.22 12.11
C LEU A 171 -3.37 -6.24 11.54
N ALA A 172 -3.84 -6.02 10.31
CA ALA A 172 -4.78 -6.93 9.65
C ALA A 172 -4.15 -8.32 9.41
N ALA A 173 -2.95 -8.37 8.83
CA ALA A 173 -2.24 -9.61 8.54
C ALA A 173 -1.89 -10.37 9.83
N LYS A 174 -1.41 -9.67 10.86
CA LYS A 174 -1.11 -10.27 12.18
C LYS A 174 -2.36 -10.80 12.87
N SER A 175 -3.47 -10.06 12.80
CA SER A 175 -4.76 -10.52 13.35
C SER A 175 -5.32 -11.75 12.62
N ALA A 176 -4.94 -11.96 11.36
CA ALA A 176 -5.22 -13.19 10.60
C ALA A 176 -4.22 -14.33 10.91
N GLY A 177 -3.23 -14.11 11.79
CA GLY A 177 -2.22 -15.09 12.18
C GLY A 177 -1.08 -15.27 11.16
N ILE A 178 -0.97 -14.38 10.16
CA ILE A 178 0.01 -14.49 9.09
C ILE A 178 1.34 -13.87 9.54
N GLN A 179 2.45 -14.53 9.19
CA GLN A 179 3.77 -13.93 9.33
C GLN A 179 3.93 -12.76 8.37
N THR A 180 4.34 -11.60 8.90
CA THR A 180 4.28 -10.34 8.17
C THR A 180 5.64 -9.65 8.10
N ILE A 181 6.04 -9.24 6.89
CA ILE A 181 7.22 -8.40 6.65
C ILE A 181 6.74 -6.98 6.39
N GLY A 182 7.13 -6.06 7.28
CA GLY A 182 6.96 -4.63 7.07
C GLY A 182 7.92 -4.14 5.97
N PHE A 183 7.44 -3.34 5.04
CA PHE A 183 8.21 -2.89 3.88
C PHE A 183 8.34 -1.36 3.85
N LEU A 184 9.58 -0.86 3.68
CA LEU A 184 9.89 0.57 3.74
C LEU A 184 10.36 1.15 2.40
N GLY A 185 10.18 0.42 1.30
CA GLY A 185 10.76 0.81 0.00
C GLY A 185 10.00 1.88 -0.77
N ALA A 186 8.80 2.29 -0.34
CA ALA A 186 8.03 3.34 -1.01
C ALA A 186 8.56 4.74 -0.70
N SER A 187 8.37 5.68 -1.63
CA SER A 187 8.97 7.02 -1.52
C SER A 187 8.29 7.94 -0.50
N HIS A 188 7.09 7.59 -0.05
CA HIS A 188 6.39 8.33 1.01
C HIS A 188 6.86 7.97 2.42
N ILE A 189 7.59 6.86 2.59
CA ILE A 189 8.01 6.35 3.89
C ILE A 189 9.00 7.32 4.54
N GLN A 190 8.76 7.65 5.80
CA GLN A 190 9.56 8.57 6.60
C GLN A 190 10.38 7.84 7.66
N ASP A 191 11.40 8.53 8.20
CA ASP A 191 12.20 8.04 9.31
C ASP A 191 11.32 7.64 10.51
N GLY A 192 11.67 6.52 11.14
CA GLY A 192 10.90 5.98 12.27
C GLY A 192 9.69 5.11 11.87
N HIS A 193 9.30 5.06 10.57
CA HIS A 193 8.16 4.22 10.16
C HIS A 193 8.39 2.73 10.42
N GLY A 194 9.62 2.25 10.23
CA GLY A 194 9.99 0.87 10.54
C GLY A 194 9.70 0.48 11.99
N GLN A 195 9.96 1.37 12.95
CA GLN A 195 9.63 1.15 14.35
C GLN A 195 8.11 1.00 14.55
N LYS A 196 7.30 1.81 13.86
CA LYS A 196 5.83 1.71 13.93
C LYS A 196 5.31 0.40 13.36
N LEU A 197 5.93 -0.14 12.31
CA LEU A 197 5.58 -1.46 11.77
C LEU A 197 5.95 -2.59 12.75
N TRP A 198 7.10 -2.49 13.45
CA TRP A 198 7.45 -3.41 14.53
C TRP A 198 6.45 -3.37 15.69
N GLU A 199 6.06 -2.18 16.12
CA GLU A 199 5.06 -1.97 17.18
C GLU A 199 3.67 -2.50 16.77
N ALA A 200 3.33 -2.45 15.48
CA ALA A 200 2.13 -3.07 14.93
C ALA A 200 2.20 -4.60 14.84
N GLY A 201 3.38 -5.21 15.10
CA GLY A 201 3.57 -6.65 15.16
C GLY A 201 4.23 -7.27 13.93
N ALA A 202 4.85 -6.49 13.04
CA ALA A 202 5.63 -7.06 11.94
C ALA A 202 6.73 -7.99 12.47
N ASP A 203 6.88 -9.17 11.88
CA ASP A 203 7.90 -10.15 12.29
C ASP A 203 9.30 -9.78 11.76
N PHE A 204 9.34 -9.05 10.67
CA PHE A 204 10.55 -8.50 10.03
C PHE A 204 10.23 -7.14 9.41
N VAL A 205 11.28 -6.35 9.19
CA VAL A 205 11.19 -5.08 8.45
C VAL A 205 12.26 -5.06 7.36
N ALA A 206 11.86 -4.81 6.13
CA ALA A 206 12.73 -4.69 4.96
C ALA A 206 12.84 -3.24 4.50
N ALA A 207 14.04 -2.67 4.51
CA ALA A 207 14.28 -1.28 4.14
C ALA A 207 14.02 -1.00 2.64
N ASP A 208 14.19 -2.00 1.79
CA ASP A 208 14.03 -1.90 0.34
C ASP A 208 13.76 -3.29 -0.28
N ALA A 209 13.54 -3.33 -1.59
CA ALA A 209 13.30 -4.57 -2.32
C ALA A 209 14.49 -5.55 -2.27
N LYS A 210 15.71 -5.09 -2.05
CA LYS A 210 16.90 -5.95 -1.89
C LYS A 210 16.87 -6.66 -0.55
N ALA A 211 16.60 -5.94 0.53
CA ALA A 211 16.44 -6.51 1.87
C ALA A 211 15.25 -7.47 1.91
N LEU A 212 14.11 -7.09 1.28
CA LEU A 212 12.95 -7.96 1.14
C LEU A 212 13.29 -9.26 0.39
N THR A 213 14.07 -9.17 -0.70
CA THR A 213 14.54 -10.35 -1.45
C THR A 213 15.35 -11.29 -0.57
N GLN A 214 16.21 -10.77 0.31
CA GLN A 214 17.02 -11.59 1.22
C GLN A 214 16.15 -12.32 2.24
N LEU A 215 15.16 -11.64 2.83
CA LEU A 215 14.21 -12.27 3.75
C LEU A 215 13.39 -13.36 3.04
N LEU A 216 12.87 -13.09 1.86
CA LEU A 216 12.09 -14.07 1.08
C LEU A 216 12.92 -15.31 0.68
N ARG A 217 14.23 -15.14 0.39
CA ARG A 217 15.15 -16.27 0.18
C ARG A 217 15.31 -17.12 1.43
N GLY A 218 15.43 -16.49 2.60
CA GLY A 218 15.50 -17.21 3.89
C GLY A 218 14.24 -18.05 4.15
N HIS A 219 13.11 -17.66 3.58
CA HIS A 219 11.85 -18.39 3.66
C HIS A 219 11.61 -19.35 2.48
N GLY A 220 12.54 -19.45 1.52
CA GLY A 220 12.44 -20.35 0.36
C GLY A 220 11.46 -19.86 -0.72
N ALA A 221 11.06 -18.58 -0.70
CA ALA A 221 10.09 -18.01 -1.63
C ALA A 221 10.70 -17.45 -2.93
N VAL A 222 12.04 -17.24 -2.96
CA VAL A 222 12.82 -16.72 -4.11
C VAL A 222 13.92 -17.69 -4.51
#